data_e88fe6e6a6ed03ea01a3151851b374d6
#
_entry.id   e88fe6e6a6ed03ea01a3151851b374d6
#
_cell.length_a   1.000
_cell.length_b   1.000
_cell.length_c   1.000
_cell.angle_alpha   90.00
_cell.angle_beta   90.00
_cell.angle_gamma   90.00
#
_symmetry.space_group_name_H-M   'P 1'
#
loop_
_entity.id
_entity.type
_entity.pdbx_description
1 polymer ?
#
loop_
_entity_poly.entity_id
_entity_poly.type
_entity_poly.pdbx_seq_one_letter_code
_entity_poly.pdbx_strand_id
1 'polypeptide(L)'
;MEIQLRNYAHLGDALWEVIVREYTVDKAVNAKSLHKMTTERVNAKFQHDLLITIDELLTPEEKDLVRRARNIPVPIGRRNIQSEYRMATAFETLMGFWYIHNKDRFEEMKDLLNKKIIF
;
A
#
# COMPACT_ATOMS: atom_id res chain seq x y z
N MET A 1 -19.80 12.90 6.26
CA MET A 1 -19.86 11.41 6.33
C MET A 1 -18.51 10.87 6.73
N GLU A 2 -18.49 9.99 7.71
CA GLU A 2 -17.26 9.32 8.10
C GLU A 2 -16.95 8.20 7.11
N ILE A 3 -15.71 8.15 6.63
CA ILE A 3 -15.27 7.12 5.70
C ILE A 3 -14.76 5.92 6.49
N GLN A 4 -15.24 4.72 6.14
CA GLN A 4 -14.81 3.49 6.79
C GLN A 4 -13.37 3.13 6.37
N LEU A 5 -12.63 2.50 7.28
CA LEU A 5 -11.23 2.13 7.03
C LEU A 5 -11.05 1.27 5.78
N ARG A 6 -11.95 0.30 5.57
CA ARG A 6 -11.84 -0.57 4.38
C ARG A 6 -12.03 0.20 3.07
N ASN A 7 -12.75 1.33 3.12
CA ASN A 7 -12.94 2.16 1.93
C ASN A 7 -11.65 2.91 1.60
N TYR A 8 -10.91 3.36 2.61
CA TYR A 8 -9.58 3.92 2.39
C TYR A 8 -8.65 2.86 1.79
N ALA A 9 -8.68 1.63 2.30
CA ALA A 9 -7.86 0.55 1.78
C ALA A 9 -8.21 0.24 0.32
N HIS A 10 -9.50 0.25 -0.02
CA HIS A 10 -9.97 0.03 -1.39
C HIS A 10 -9.38 1.08 -2.35
N LEU A 11 -9.41 2.35 -1.95
CA LEU A 11 -8.80 3.42 -2.73
C LEU A 11 -7.28 3.28 -2.78
N GLY A 12 -6.68 2.96 -1.64
CA GLY A 12 -5.23 2.80 -1.54
C GLY A 12 -4.67 1.69 -2.41
N ASP A 13 -5.42 0.61 -2.58
CA ASP A 13 -5.07 -0.48 -3.48
C ASP A 13 -4.89 0.05 -4.92
N ALA A 14 -5.85 0.83 -5.39
CA ALA A 14 -5.79 1.41 -6.74
C ALA A 14 -4.65 2.42 -6.86
N LEU A 15 -4.44 3.25 -5.84
CA LEU A 15 -3.37 4.24 -5.85
C LEU A 15 -1.99 3.59 -5.91
N TRP A 16 -1.76 2.54 -5.12
CA TRP A 16 -0.49 1.83 -5.15
C TRP A 16 -0.27 1.14 -6.49
N GLU A 17 -1.32 0.56 -7.05
CA GLU A 17 -1.29 -0.04 -8.38
C GLU A 17 -0.82 0.98 -9.43
N VAL A 18 -1.36 2.19 -9.40
CA VAL A 18 -0.97 3.25 -10.33
C VAL A 18 0.50 3.62 -10.14
N ILE A 19 0.94 3.82 -8.89
CA ILE A 19 2.32 4.18 -8.59
C ILE A 19 3.29 3.14 -9.15
N VAL A 20 2.99 1.86 -8.94
CA VAL A 20 3.85 0.77 -9.44
C VAL A 20 3.82 0.71 -10.97
N ARG A 21 2.64 0.83 -11.56
CA ARG A 21 2.50 0.76 -13.02
C ARG A 21 3.16 1.94 -13.73
N GLU A 22 3.16 3.11 -13.11
CA GLU A 22 3.91 4.25 -13.64
C GLU A 22 5.40 3.92 -13.74
N TYR A 23 5.92 3.17 -12.74
CA TYR A 23 7.31 2.74 -12.77
C TYR A 23 7.55 1.64 -13.82
N THR A 24 6.66 0.65 -13.92
CA THR A 24 6.90 -0.54 -14.76
C THR A 24 6.56 -0.34 -16.24
N VAL A 25 5.75 0.64 -16.57
CA VAL A 25 5.15 0.80 -17.92
C VAL A 25 6.18 0.87 -19.05
N ASP A 26 7.34 1.42 -18.79
CA ASP A 26 8.40 1.56 -19.80
C ASP A 26 9.62 0.66 -19.54
N LYS A 27 9.51 -0.28 -18.60
CA LYS A 27 10.63 -1.12 -18.17
C LYS A 27 10.62 -2.52 -18.81
N ALA A 28 9.47 -2.97 -19.30
CA ALA A 28 9.30 -4.32 -19.79
C ALA A 28 9.16 -4.35 -21.31
N VAL A 29 9.70 -5.42 -21.93
CA VAL A 29 9.68 -5.57 -23.38
C VAL A 29 8.44 -6.30 -23.90
N ASN A 30 7.67 -6.93 -23.01
CA ASN A 30 6.45 -7.65 -23.39
C ASN A 30 5.47 -7.70 -22.21
N ALA A 31 4.24 -8.13 -22.49
CA ALA A 31 3.16 -8.16 -21.50
C ALA A 31 3.47 -9.09 -20.31
N LYS A 32 4.11 -10.22 -20.57
CA LYS A 32 4.44 -11.18 -19.51
C LYS A 32 5.44 -10.60 -18.52
N SER A 33 6.49 -9.96 -19.02
CA SER A 33 7.50 -9.30 -18.17
C SER A 33 6.88 -8.13 -17.40
N LEU A 34 6.01 -7.37 -18.05
CA LEU A 34 5.33 -6.24 -17.42
C LEU A 34 4.47 -6.72 -16.25
N HIS A 35 3.69 -7.76 -16.46
CA HIS A 35 2.84 -8.34 -15.43
C HIS A 35 3.67 -8.83 -14.23
N LYS A 36 4.77 -9.53 -14.52
CA LYS A 36 5.65 -10.05 -13.48
C LYS A 36 6.26 -8.93 -12.63
N MET A 37 6.81 -7.90 -13.27
CA MET A 37 7.41 -6.76 -12.57
C MET A 37 6.40 -6.06 -11.69
N THR A 38 5.18 -5.90 -12.19
CA THR A 38 4.10 -5.24 -11.45
C THR A 38 3.67 -6.10 -10.26
N THR A 39 3.43 -7.39 -10.47
CA THR A 39 2.98 -8.32 -9.43
C THR A 39 3.99 -8.40 -8.29
N GLU A 40 5.27 -8.36 -8.58
CA GLU A 40 6.34 -8.40 -7.56
C GLU A 40 6.29 -7.20 -6.63
N ARG A 41 5.68 -6.10 -7.04
CA ARG A 41 5.67 -4.83 -6.31
C ARG A 41 4.31 -4.44 -5.74
N VAL A 42 3.25 -5.15 -6.10
CA VAL A 42 1.90 -4.87 -5.59
C VAL A 42 1.38 -5.95 -4.63
N ASN A 43 2.13 -7.04 -4.43
CA ASN A 43 1.65 -8.12 -3.59
C ASN A 43 1.68 -7.76 -2.09
N ALA A 44 0.98 -8.56 -1.30
CA ALA A 44 0.82 -8.30 0.13
C ALA A 44 2.16 -8.30 0.88
N LYS A 45 3.08 -9.19 0.51
CA LYS A 45 4.38 -9.25 1.17
C LYS A 45 5.20 -7.99 0.92
N PHE A 46 5.18 -7.48 -0.30
CA PHE A 46 5.90 -6.24 -0.64
C PHE A 46 5.35 -5.06 0.16
N GLN A 47 4.02 -4.95 0.24
CA GLN A 47 3.37 -3.89 1.00
C GLN A 47 3.62 -4.02 2.51
N HIS A 48 3.63 -5.25 3.02
CA HIS A 48 4.00 -5.53 4.40
C HIS A 48 5.41 -4.99 4.69
N ASP A 49 6.37 -5.32 3.84
CA ASP A 49 7.76 -4.89 4.02
C ASP A 49 7.90 -3.38 3.93
N LEU A 50 7.15 -2.74 3.02
CA LEU A 50 7.13 -1.28 2.91
C LEU A 50 6.61 -0.63 4.18
N LEU A 51 5.53 -1.16 4.75
CA LEU A 51 4.96 -0.58 5.97
C LEU A 51 5.94 -0.65 7.13
N ILE A 52 6.65 -1.77 7.26
CA ILE A 52 7.70 -1.91 8.28
C ILE A 52 8.80 -0.87 8.06
N THR A 53 9.21 -0.68 6.80
CA THR A 53 10.29 0.26 6.45
C THR A 53 9.93 1.70 6.82
N ILE A 54 8.68 2.11 6.61
CA ILE A 54 8.26 3.49 6.86
C ILE A 54 7.71 3.73 8.27
N ASP A 55 7.63 2.70 9.11
CA ASP A 55 6.98 2.81 10.42
C ASP A 55 7.51 3.96 11.27
N GLU A 56 8.83 4.15 11.29
CA GLU A 56 9.46 5.20 12.09
C GLU A 56 9.10 6.61 11.60
N LEU A 57 8.65 6.74 10.37
CA LEU A 57 8.30 8.02 9.76
C LEU A 57 6.85 8.39 10.01
N LEU A 58 6.06 7.48 10.55
CA LEU A 58 4.63 7.70 10.76
C LEU A 58 4.40 8.56 12.00
N THR A 59 3.41 9.45 11.90
CA THR A 59 2.96 10.22 13.05
C THR A 59 2.18 9.33 14.02
N PRO A 60 1.97 9.76 15.29
CA PRO A 60 1.13 9.00 16.22
C PRO A 60 -0.28 8.71 15.67
N GLU A 61 -0.87 9.68 14.95
CA GLU A 61 -2.19 9.49 14.34
C GLU A 61 -2.15 8.43 13.25
N GLU A 62 -1.10 8.43 12.44
CA GLU A 62 -0.92 7.44 11.38
C GLU A 62 -0.69 6.05 11.96
N LYS A 63 0.09 5.95 13.05
CA LYS A 63 0.29 4.68 13.74
C LYS A 63 -1.01 4.13 14.31
N ASP A 64 -1.86 4.99 14.83
CA ASP A 64 -3.17 4.58 15.33
C ASP A 64 -4.05 4.08 14.19
N LEU A 65 -4.03 4.77 13.05
CA LEU A 65 -4.76 4.34 11.86
C LEU A 65 -4.31 2.95 11.40
N VAL A 66 -3.00 2.72 11.36
CA VAL A 66 -2.43 1.41 11.02
C VAL A 66 -2.93 0.33 11.99
N ARG A 67 -2.90 0.61 13.29
CA ARG A 67 -3.36 -0.33 14.31
C ARG A 67 -4.82 -0.71 14.08
N ARG A 68 -5.67 0.27 13.83
CA ARG A 68 -7.10 0.01 13.59
C ARG A 68 -7.33 -0.74 12.29
N ALA A 69 -6.59 -0.40 11.24
CA ALA A 69 -6.71 -1.05 9.94
C ALA A 69 -6.28 -2.52 10.01
N ARG A 70 -5.28 -2.84 10.82
CA ARG A 70 -4.83 -4.22 11.01
C ARG A 70 -5.89 -5.10 11.68
N ASN A 71 -6.85 -4.50 12.34
CA ASN A 71 -7.93 -5.22 13.01
C ASN A 71 -9.16 -5.46 12.11
N ILE A 72 -9.11 -5.03 10.85
CA ILE A 72 -10.17 -5.33 9.89
C ILE A 72 -10.20 -6.86 9.68
N PRO A 73 -11.38 -7.49 9.72
CA PRO A 73 -11.48 -8.95 9.55
C PRO A 73 -10.84 -9.45 8.26
N VAL A 74 -10.09 -10.54 8.37
CA VAL A 74 -9.41 -11.16 7.23
C VAL A 74 -10.35 -12.15 6.56
N PRO A 75 -10.51 -12.10 5.21
CA PRO A 75 -11.30 -13.11 4.50
C PRO A 75 -10.78 -14.52 4.76
N ILE A 76 -11.68 -15.50 4.79
CA ILE A 76 -11.33 -16.89 5.09
C ILE A 76 -10.20 -17.42 4.19
N GLY A 77 -10.25 -17.10 2.89
CA GLY A 77 -9.23 -17.54 1.93
C GLY A 77 -7.85 -16.93 2.14
N ARG A 78 -7.71 -15.97 3.05
CA ARG A 78 -6.43 -15.28 3.32
C ARG A 78 -5.86 -15.61 4.69
N ARG A 79 -6.45 -16.52 5.44
CA ARG A 79 -6.04 -16.78 6.84
C ARG A 79 -4.64 -17.36 6.97
N ASN A 80 -4.15 -18.07 5.96
CA ASN A 80 -2.82 -18.64 5.96
C ASN A 80 -1.71 -17.60 5.75
N ILE A 81 -2.07 -16.40 5.25
CA ILE A 81 -1.14 -15.28 5.06
C ILE A 81 -1.63 -14.06 5.84
N GLN A 82 -2.25 -14.31 6.99
CA GLN A 82 -2.96 -13.29 7.77
C GLN A 82 -2.09 -12.09 8.13
N SER A 83 -0.86 -12.32 8.58
CA SER A 83 0.05 -11.24 8.98
C SER A 83 0.37 -10.31 7.81
N GLU A 84 0.75 -10.86 6.68
CA GLU A 84 1.06 -10.07 5.48
C GLU A 84 -0.17 -9.33 4.98
N TYR A 85 -1.32 -10.02 4.95
CA TYR A 85 -2.57 -9.42 4.50
C TYR A 85 -2.99 -8.24 5.37
N ARG A 86 -2.90 -8.38 6.70
CA ARG A 86 -3.27 -7.31 7.63
C ARG A 86 -2.38 -6.08 7.47
N MET A 87 -1.09 -6.29 7.29
CA MET A 87 -0.14 -5.20 7.09
C MET A 87 -0.36 -4.53 5.74
N ALA A 88 -0.62 -5.31 4.69
CA ALA A 88 -0.92 -4.77 3.37
C ALA A 88 -2.19 -3.91 3.40
N THR A 89 -3.23 -4.39 4.08
CA THR A 89 -4.47 -3.62 4.26
C THR A 89 -4.20 -2.30 4.98
N ALA A 90 -3.37 -2.32 6.01
CA ALA A 90 -2.99 -1.11 6.74
C ALA A 90 -2.20 -0.14 5.86
N PHE A 91 -1.28 -0.65 5.04
CA PHE A 91 -0.53 0.15 4.09
C PHE A 91 -1.46 0.86 3.09
N GLU A 92 -2.38 0.10 2.52
CA GLU A 92 -3.35 0.65 1.57
C GLU A 92 -4.28 1.67 2.23
N THR A 93 -4.65 1.43 3.49
CA THR A 93 -5.47 2.36 4.27
C THR A 93 -4.75 3.71 4.41
N LEU A 94 -3.46 3.68 4.74
CA LEU A 94 -2.64 4.91 4.82
C LEU A 94 -2.64 5.65 3.49
N MET A 95 -2.40 4.95 2.39
CA MET A 95 -2.35 5.56 1.06
C MET A 95 -3.66 6.26 0.74
N GLY A 96 -4.78 5.60 0.96
CA GLY A 96 -6.09 6.17 0.71
C GLY A 96 -6.40 7.35 1.62
N PHE A 97 -6.04 7.24 2.90
CA PHE A 97 -6.24 8.31 3.88
C PHE A 97 -5.45 9.56 3.51
N TRP A 98 -4.17 9.42 3.21
CA TRP A 98 -3.35 10.56 2.81
C TRP A 98 -3.90 11.23 1.55
N TYR A 99 -4.27 10.43 0.57
CA TYR A 99 -4.77 10.95 -0.71
C TYR A 99 -6.01 11.83 -0.52
N ILE A 100 -6.91 11.43 0.37
CA ILE A 100 -8.16 12.17 0.61
C ILE A 100 -7.94 13.36 1.55
N HIS A 101 -7.18 13.18 2.62
CA HIS A 101 -7.12 14.17 3.69
C HIS A 101 -5.85 15.01 3.74
N ASN A 102 -4.76 14.54 3.14
CA ASN A 102 -3.48 15.25 3.19
C ASN A 102 -2.64 14.93 1.97
N LYS A 103 -2.94 15.62 0.89
CA LYS A 103 -2.25 15.35 -0.38
C LYS A 103 -0.77 15.67 -0.34
N ASP A 104 -0.35 16.65 0.44
CA ASP A 104 1.08 16.95 0.60
C ASP A 104 1.80 15.77 1.24
N ARG A 105 1.20 15.17 2.26
CA ARG A 105 1.75 13.98 2.90
C ARG A 105 1.76 12.79 1.93
N PHE A 106 0.70 12.65 1.13
CA PHE A 106 0.63 11.61 0.10
C PHE A 106 1.81 11.73 -0.87
N GLU A 107 2.07 12.95 -1.38
CA GLU A 107 3.17 13.18 -2.32
C GLU A 107 4.53 12.94 -1.67
N GLU A 108 4.71 13.38 -0.42
CA GLU A 108 5.95 13.16 0.32
C GLU A 108 6.24 11.66 0.45
N MET A 109 5.25 10.89 0.88
CA MET A 109 5.41 9.45 1.08
C MET A 109 5.52 8.71 -0.25
N LYS A 110 4.80 9.17 -1.27
CA LYS A 110 4.92 8.62 -2.62
C LYS A 110 6.34 8.75 -3.16
N ASP A 111 6.96 9.91 -3.00
CA ASP A 111 8.34 10.13 -3.44
C ASP A 111 9.31 9.20 -2.71
N LEU A 112 9.12 9.04 -1.40
CA LEU A 112 9.92 8.13 -0.61
C LEU A 112 9.74 6.67 -1.07
N LEU A 113 8.50 6.24 -1.27
CA LEU A 113 8.17 4.88 -1.66
C LEU A 113 8.64 4.55 -3.07
N ASN A 114 8.64 5.54 -3.98
CA ASN A 114 9.16 5.35 -5.32
C ASN A 114 10.61 4.87 -5.31
N LYS A 115 11.40 5.30 -4.34
CA LYS A 115 12.78 4.86 -4.19
C LYS A 115 12.89 3.38 -3.78
N LYS A 116 11.83 2.84 -3.19
CA LYS A 116 11.80 1.45 -2.72
C LYS A 116 11.36 0.45 -3.79
N ILE A 117 10.66 0.91 -4.83
CA ILE A 117 10.26 0.03 -5.93
C ILE A 117 11.31 -0.07 -7.03
N ILE A 118 12.33 0.79 -6.98
CA ILE A 118 13.46 0.77 -7.91
C ILE A 118 14.52 -0.17 -7.33
N PHE A 119 14.88 -1.20 -8.06
CA PHE A 119 15.92 -2.13 -7.64
C PHE A 119 16.99 -2.24 -8.71
#